data_9936c123c1a6087fae507d0e270ebe70
#
_entry.id   9936c123c1a6087fae507d0e270ebe70
#
_cell.length_a   1.000
_cell.length_b   1.000
_cell.length_c   1.000
_cell.angle_alpha   90.00
_cell.angle_beta   90.00
_cell.angle_gamma   90.00
#
_symmetry.space_group_name_H-M   'P 1'
#
loop_
_entity.id
_entity.type
_entity.pdbx_description
1 polymer ?
#
loop_
_entity_poly.entity_id
_entity_poly.type
_entity_poly.pdbx_seq_one_letter_code
_entity_poly.pdbx_strand_id
1 'polypeptide(L)'
;MKIAVVGATGLVGTEMLKVLAERQFPVTELLPVASAKSVGQIVHFQGSDYPVVSMEAAIAARPAIAIFSAGGGVSLEFAPKFAEVGTVVVDNSSAWRMDASKKLVVPEVNADVLTKDDKIIANPNCSTIQLVVALNDLHRKYQAKRLVISTYQSVTGTGKKAVDQLMEERAGHTASNPAYAHPIDLNVLPHIDVFQPNGYTKEELKMVNETKKIMGDDSIRVTATCVRVPVM
;
A
#
# COMPACT_ATOMS: atom_id res chain seq x y z
N MET A 1 7.80 -14.45 15.95
CA MET A 1 8.98 -13.76 15.33
C MET A 1 8.95 -12.27 15.65
N LYS A 2 10.10 -11.59 15.64
CA LYS A 2 10.18 -10.13 15.80
C LYS A 2 9.80 -9.44 14.48
N ILE A 3 8.88 -8.48 14.54
CA ILE A 3 8.35 -7.76 13.37
C ILE A 3 8.39 -6.26 13.61
N ALA A 4 8.80 -5.50 12.60
CA ALA A 4 8.63 -4.05 12.57
C ALA A 4 7.43 -3.67 11.69
N VAL A 5 6.64 -2.69 12.13
CA VAL A 5 5.59 -2.06 11.32
C VAL A 5 5.94 -0.57 11.21
N VAL A 6 6.38 -0.18 10.02
CA VAL A 6 6.80 1.19 9.70
C VAL A 6 5.61 1.99 9.20
N GLY A 7 5.28 3.06 9.90
CA GLY A 7 4.03 3.81 9.74
C GLY A 7 2.90 3.29 10.64
N ALA A 8 3.24 2.66 11.77
CA ALA A 8 2.30 1.97 12.67
C ALA A 8 1.17 2.85 13.22
N THR A 9 1.37 4.16 13.33
CA THR A 9 0.37 5.12 13.84
C THR A 9 -0.55 5.69 12.74
N GLY A 10 -0.31 5.36 11.48
CA GLY A 10 -1.14 5.79 10.35
C GLY A 10 -2.36 4.87 10.14
N LEU A 11 -3.33 5.33 9.31
CA LEU A 11 -4.53 4.55 9.00
C LEU A 11 -4.21 3.12 8.51
N VAL A 12 -3.29 3.00 7.57
CA VAL A 12 -2.89 1.70 7.02
C VAL A 12 -2.09 0.88 8.04
N GLY A 13 -1.21 1.53 8.81
CA GLY A 13 -0.42 0.86 9.84
C GLY A 13 -1.27 0.25 10.95
N THR A 14 -2.30 0.96 11.40
CA THR A 14 -3.25 0.43 12.39
C THR A 14 -4.05 -0.75 11.84
N GLU A 15 -4.44 -0.72 10.55
CA GLU A 15 -5.12 -1.84 9.91
C GLU A 15 -4.18 -3.05 9.72
N MET A 16 -2.90 -2.81 9.38
CA MET A 16 -1.89 -3.89 9.34
C MET A 16 -1.76 -4.61 10.68
N LEU A 17 -1.71 -3.86 11.78
CA LEU A 17 -1.65 -4.44 13.12
C LEU A 17 -2.91 -5.26 13.45
N LYS A 18 -4.07 -4.74 13.10
CA LYS A 18 -5.34 -5.45 13.28
C LYS A 18 -5.35 -6.76 12.49
N VAL A 19 -4.98 -6.74 11.21
CA VAL A 19 -4.92 -7.94 10.36
C VAL A 19 -3.89 -8.95 10.88
N LEU A 20 -2.72 -8.52 11.35
CA LEU A 20 -1.74 -9.41 11.99
C LEU A 20 -2.34 -10.14 13.20
N ALA A 21 -3.13 -9.43 14.02
CA ALA A 21 -3.82 -10.02 15.16
C ALA A 21 -4.93 -10.98 14.74
N GLU A 22 -5.81 -10.58 13.82
CA GLU A 22 -6.91 -11.41 13.29
C GLU A 22 -6.42 -12.70 12.64
N ARG A 23 -5.30 -12.62 11.91
CA ARG A 23 -4.66 -13.78 11.26
C ARG A 23 -3.80 -14.61 12.23
N GLN A 24 -3.74 -14.25 13.51
CA GLN A 24 -2.92 -14.91 14.51
C GLN A 24 -1.47 -15.08 14.03
N PHE A 25 -0.95 -14.06 13.35
CA PHE A 25 0.42 -14.09 12.84
C PHE A 25 1.38 -14.23 14.02
N PRO A 26 2.43 -15.10 13.96
CA PRO A 26 3.25 -15.46 15.11
C PRO A 26 4.23 -14.35 15.50
N VAL A 27 3.69 -13.20 15.92
CA VAL A 27 4.46 -12.06 16.44
C VAL A 27 4.86 -12.36 17.88
N THR A 28 6.17 -12.46 18.12
CA THR A 28 6.70 -12.61 19.49
C THR A 28 7.19 -11.28 20.07
N GLU A 29 7.52 -10.32 19.20
CA GLU A 29 7.95 -8.97 19.57
C GLU A 29 7.54 -8.03 18.44
N LEU A 30 6.80 -6.98 18.78
CA LEU A 30 6.39 -5.93 17.86
C LEU A 30 7.27 -4.70 18.04
N LEU A 31 7.77 -4.15 16.92
CA LEU A 31 8.45 -2.86 16.85
C LEU A 31 7.59 -1.90 16.04
N PRO A 32 6.69 -1.14 16.68
CA PRO A 32 5.96 -0.10 15.97
C PRO A 32 6.90 1.07 15.70
N VAL A 33 7.01 1.47 14.42
CA VAL A 33 7.89 2.55 13.97
C VAL A 33 7.02 3.66 13.36
N ALA A 34 7.28 4.90 13.73
CA ALA A 34 6.63 6.06 13.15
C ALA A 34 7.58 7.26 13.11
N SER A 35 7.04 8.45 12.75
CA SER A 35 7.84 9.68 12.72
C SER A 35 8.41 10.03 14.11
N ALA A 36 9.47 10.83 14.14
CA ALA A 36 10.10 11.28 15.39
C ALA A 36 9.11 11.89 16.40
N LYS A 37 8.04 12.54 15.89
CA LYS A 37 6.98 13.11 16.74
C LYS A 37 6.14 12.07 17.49
N SER A 38 6.13 10.83 17.03
CA SER A 38 5.35 9.74 17.61
C SER A 38 6.19 8.79 18.46
N VAL A 39 7.51 8.95 18.51
CA VAL A 39 8.38 8.11 19.33
C VAL A 39 7.96 8.20 20.80
N GLY A 40 7.83 7.04 21.46
CA GLY A 40 7.35 6.91 22.83
C GLY A 40 5.82 6.82 22.98
N GLN A 41 5.04 7.10 21.92
CA GLN A 41 3.60 6.80 21.94
C GLN A 41 3.39 5.29 22.09
N ILE A 42 2.30 4.90 22.74
CA ILE A 42 1.98 3.49 22.96
C ILE A 42 1.07 2.99 21.83
N VAL A 43 1.44 1.86 21.27
CA VAL A 43 0.63 1.07 20.34
C VAL A 43 0.16 -0.19 21.07
N HIS A 44 -1.15 -0.39 21.14
CA HIS A 44 -1.75 -1.58 21.73
C HIS A 44 -1.85 -2.70 20.69
N PHE A 45 -1.32 -3.88 20.98
CA PHE A 45 -1.37 -5.02 20.08
C PHE A 45 -1.48 -6.33 20.88
N GLN A 46 -2.49 -7.15 20.60
CA GLN A 46 -2.73 -8.46 21.23
C GLN A 46 -2.65 -8.42 22.78
N GLY A 47 -3.25 -7.38 23.37
CA GLY A 47 -3.31 -7.24 24.85
C GLY A 47 -2.02 -6.73 25.50
N SER A 48 -1.03 -6.33 24.72
CA SER A 48 0.25 -5.77 25.23
C SER A 48 0.50 -4.38 24.66
N ASP A 49 1.28 -3.61 25.40
CA ASP A 49 1.66 -2.24 25.07
C ASP A 49 3.08 -2.19 24.51
N TYR A 50 3.22 -1.56 23.34
CA TYR A 50 4.48 -1.41 22.63
C TYR A 50 4.79 0.07 22.40
N PRO A 51 5.90 0.60 22.92
CA PRO A 51 6.29 1.96 22.60
C PRO A 51 6.73 2.08 21.14
N VAL A 52 6.32 3.15 20.49
CA VAL A 52 6.82 3.52 19.16
C VAL A 52 8.32 3.81 19.26
N VAL A 53 9.10 3.15 18.42
CA VAL A 53 10.56 3.30 18.37
C VAL A 53 11.00 4.10 17.13
N SER A 54 12.24 4.59 17.15
CA SER A 54 12.84 5.22 15.97
C SER A 54 13.19 4.20 14.91
N MET A 55 13.40 4.69 13.69
CA MET A 55 13.81 3.85 12.55
C MET A 55 15.14 3.16 12.82
N GLU A 56 16.10 3.89 13.38
CA GLU A 56 17.44 3.39 13.70
C GLU A 56 17.39 2.30 14.78
N ALA A 57 16.55 2.50 15.80
CA ALA A 57 16.36 1.49 16.86
C ALA A 57 15.75 0.21 16.30
N ALA A 58 14.76 0.34 15.38
CA ALA A 58 14.16 -0.81 14.74
C ALA A 58 15.13 -1.58 13.83
N ILE A 59 15.99 -0.88 13.07
CA ILE A 59 17.04 -1.50 12.26
C ILE A 59 18.05 -2.23 13.15
N ALA A 60 18.51 -1.58 14.22
CA ALA A 60 19.45 -2.17 15.18
C ALA A 60 18.89 -3.44 15.88
N ALA A 61 17.57 -3.50 16.08
CA ALA A 61 16.88 -4.65 16.64
C ALA A 61 16.77 -5.85 15.69
N ARG A 62 17.11 -5.69 14.40
CA ARG A 62 17.13 -6.74 13.36
C ARG A 62 15.85 -7.59 13.34
N PRO A 63 14.66 -7.01 13.07
CA PRO A 63 13.44 -7.78 12.97
C PRO A 63 13.55 -8.79 11.82
N ALA A 64 12.85 -9.92 11.92
CA ALA A 64 12.79 -10.89 10.82
C ALA A 64 12.07 -10.30 9.59
N ILE A 65 10.99 -9.53 9.85
CA ILE A 65 10.18 -8.88 8.82
C ILE A 65 9.95 -7.42 9.21
N ALA A 66 9.96 -6.54 8.22
CA ALA A 66 9.52 -5.16 8.35
C ALA A 66 8.43 -4.86 7.30
N ILE A 67 7.25 -4.46 7.76
CA ILE A 67 6.12 -4.08 6.91
C ILE A 67 6.11 -2.55 6.81
N PHE A 68 6.22 -2.01 5.59
CA PHE A 68 6.35 -0.58 5.35
C PHE A 68 5.05 0.04 4.82
N SER A 69 4.59 1.09 5.49
CA SER A 69 3.48 1.94 5.05
C SER A 69 3.68 3.40 5.47
N ALA A 70 4.87 3.96 5.19
CA ALA A 70 5.24 5.33 5.57
C ALA A 70 5.57 6.22 4.35
N GLY A 71 5.17 5.80 3.15
CA GLY A 71 5.42 6.52 1.90
C GLY A 71 6.72 6.15 1.21
N GLY A 72 6.80 6.47 -0.09
CA GLY A 72 7.90 6.04 -0.97
C GLY A 72 9.26 6.59 -0.58
N GLY A 73 9.35 7.86 -0.15
CA GLY A 73 10.62 8.47 0.28
C GLY A 73 11.24 7.74 1.46
N VAL A 74 10.43 7.42 2.49
CA VAL A 74 10.88 6.65 3.66
C VAL A 74 11.30 5.24 3.23
N SER A 75 10.56 4.62 2.34
CA SER A 75 10.90 3.28 1.85
C SER A 75 12.21 3.27 1.07
N LEU A 76 12.43 4.21 0.16
CA LEU A 76 13.69 4.31 -0.60
C LEU A 76 14.90 4.50 0.31
N GLU A 77 14.74 5.27 1.39
CA GLU A 77 15.84 5.54 2.33
C GLU A 77 16.14 4.37 3.27
N PHE A 78 15.09 3.73 3.82
CA PHE A 78 15.27 2.81 4.94
C PHE A 78 15.08 1.33 4.59
N ALA A 79 14.32 0.96 3.57
CA ALA A 79 14.15 -0.44 3.21
C ALA A 79 15.48 -1.14 2.88
N PRO A 80 16.44 -0.51 2.17
CA PRO A 80 17.76 -1.08 1.97
C PRO A 80 18.52 -1.33 3.28
N LYS A 81 18.45 -0.38 4.22
CA LYS A 81 19.13 -0.51 5.53
C LYS A 81 18.59 -1.68 6.37
N PHE A 82 17.28 -1.94 6.30
CA PHE A 82 16.68 -3.14 6.89
C PHE A 82 17.15 -4.42 6.18
N ALA A 83 17.19 -4.40 4.85
CA ALA A 83 17.66 -5.53 4.06
C ALA A 83 19.12 -5.89 4.35
N GLU A 84 20.00 -4.89 4.53
CA GLU A 84 21.42 -5.06 4.89
C GLU A 84 21.62 -5.79 6.22
N VAL A 85 20.73 -5.63 7.19
CA VAL A 85 20.78 -6.34 8.47
C VAL A 85 20.06 -7.69 8.43
N GLY A 86 19.62 -8.14 7.24
CA GLY A 86 18.99 -9.44 7.00
C GLY A 86 17.46 -9.46 7.13
N THR A 87 16.82 -8.33 7.42
CA THR A 87 15.37 -8.20 7.52
C THR A 87 14.73 -8.32 6.13
N VAL A 88 13.64 -9.07 6.02
CA VAL A 88 12.79 -9.07 4.83
C VAL A 88 11.81 -7.90 4.93
N VAL A 89 11.84 -7.01 3.95
CA VAL A 89 10.95 -5.85 3.86
C VAL A 89 9.78 -6.17 2.93
N VAL A 90 8.55 -5.99 3.40
CA VAL A 90 7.34 -5.97 2.58
C VAL A 90 6.87 -4.52 2.49
N ASP A 91 7.01 -3.92 1.31
CA ASP A 91 6.76 -2.49 1.12
C ASP A 91 5.43 -2.23 0.42
N ASN A 92 4.54 -1.51 1.11
CA ASN A 92 3.24 -1.09 0.57
C ASN A 92 3.31 0.22 -0.23
N SER A 93 4.44 0.90 -0.27
CA SER A 93 4.59 2.11 -1.09
C SER A 93 4.74 1.79 -2.59
N SER A 94 4.72 2.81 -3.42
CA SER A 94 4.98 2.63 -4.86
C SER A 94 6.47 2.61 -5.23
N ALA A 95 7.37 2.74 -4.25
CA ALA A 95 8.80 2.97 -4.48
C ALA A 95 9.47 1.88 -5.31
N TRP A 96 9.16 0.62 -5.04
CA TRP A 96 9.83 -0.54 -5.62
C TRP A 96 9.03 -1.28 -6.67
N ARG A 97 7.75 -0.91 -6.87
CA ARG A 97 6.83 -1.69 -7.70
C ARG A 97 7.30 -1.87 -9.13
N MET A 98 7.88 -0.82 -9.72
CA MET A 98 8.37 -0.87 -11.10
C MET A 98 9.89 -1.02 -11.20
N ASP A 99 10.60 -1.18 -10.08
CA ASP A 99 12.02 -1.56 -10.08
C ASP A 99 12.16 -2.99 -10.62
N ALA A 100 12.98 -3.14 -11.68
CA ALA A 100 13.18 -4.44 -12.33
C ALA A 100 13.88 -5.47 -11.42
N SER A 101 14.67 -5.00 -10.44
CA SER A 101 15.38 -5.85 -9.49
C SER A 101 14.51 -6.31 -8.30
N LYS A 102 13.30 -5.76 -8.15
CA LYS A 102 12.41 -6.05 -7.04
C LYS A 102 11.17 -6.79 -7.52
N LYS A 103 10.75 -7.78 -6.75
CA LYS A 103 9.56 -8.56 -7.04
C LYS A 103 8.31 -7.78 -6.61
N LEU A 104 7.34 -7.70 -7.50
CA LEU A 104 6.00 -7.16 -7.25
C LEU A 104 5.05 -8.36 -7.08
N VAL A 105 4.54 -8.59 -5.87
CA VAL A 105 3.94 -9.88 -5.54
C VAL A 105 2.51 -9.76 -5.03
N VAL A 106 1.65 -10.57 -5.61
CA VAL A 106 0.34 -10.96 -5.08
C VAL A 106 0.41 -12.47 -4.83
N PRO A 107 0.41 -12.93 -3.57
CA PRO A 107 0.69 -14.34 -3.25
C PRO A 107 -0.18 -15.33 -4.00
N GLU A 108 -1.46 -15.02 -4.22
CA GLU A 108 -2.42 -15.86 -4.92
C GLU A 108 -2.15 -15.97 -6.44
N VAL A 109 -1.31 -15.09 -6.97
CA VAL A 109 -1.07 -14.98 -8.42
C VAL A 109 0.33 -15.43 -8.81
N ASN A 110 1.35 -14.93 -8.10
CA ASN A 110 2.74 -15.06 -8.50
C ASN A 110 3.72 -15.24 -7.33
N ALA A 111 3.33 -15.90 -6.23
CA ALA A 111 4.24 -16.14 -5.10
C ALA A 111 5.51 -16.91 -5.49
N ASP A 112 5.44 -17.72 -6.54
CA ASP A 112 6.52 -18.54 -7.09
C ASP A 112 7.70 -17.73 -7.66
N VAL A 113 7.53 -16.43 -7.91
CA VAL A 113 8.62 -15.55 -8.34
C VAL A 113 9.60 -15.20 -7.21
N LEU A 114 9.20 -15.44 -5.93
CA LEU A 114 10.02 -15.13 -4.77
C LEU A 114 11.11 -16.17 -4.54
N THR A 115 12.26 -15.68 -4.16
CA THR A 115 13.41 -16.49 -3.73
C THR A 115 13.84 -16.11 -2.31
N LYS A 116 14.73 -16.88 -1.70
CA LYS A 116 15.30 -16.57 -0.36
C LYS A 116 16.18 -15.32 -0.36
N ASP A 117 16.62 -14.89 -1.52
CA ASP A 117 17.52 -13.74 -1.69
C ASP A 117 16.73 -12.41 -1.79
N ASP A 118 15.43 -12.49 -2.04
CA ASP A 118 14.57 -11.31 -2.12
C ASP A 118 14.37 -10.70 -0.72
N LYS A 119 15.05 -9.58 -0.45
CA LYS A 119 14.97 -8.86 0.83
C LYS A 119 14.03 -7.67 0.81
N ILE A 120 13.68 -7.14 -0.36
CA ILE A 120 12.68 -6.08 -0.52
C ILE A 120 11.63 -6.58 -1.51
N ILE A 121 10.42 -6.77 -1.02
CA ILE A 121 9.27 -7.27 -1.77
C ILE A 121 8.26 -6.14 -1.87
N ALA A 122 7.89 -5.78 -3.10
CA ALA A 122 6.90 -4.75 -3.33
C ALA A 122 5.47 -5.33 -3.26
N ASN A 123 4.61 -4.69 -2.47
CA ASN A 123 3.18 -4.95 -2.45
C ASN A 123 2.49 -4.01 -3.48
N PRO A 124 1.63 -4.53 -4.36
CA PRO A 124 1.04 -3.74 -5.44
C PRO A 124 0.02 -2.70 -4.96
N ASN A 125 -0.47 -1.90 -5.91
CA ASN A 125 -1.61 -1.02 -5.71
C ASN A 125 -2.86 -1.81 -5.30
N CYS A 126 -3.65 -1.27 -4.38
CA CYS A 126 -4.82 -1.94 -3.82
C CYS A 126 -5.85 -2.37 -4.88
N SER A 127 -6.11 -1.51 -5.88
CA SER A 127 -7.02 -1.83 -6.98
C SER A 127 -6.43 -2.88 -7.91
N THR A 128 -5.10 -2.85 -8.12
CA THR A 128 -4.41 -3.87 -8.94
C THR A 128 -4.48 -5.24 -8.28
N ILE A 129 -4.27 -5.34 -6.95
CA ILE A 129 -4.33 -6.63 -6.24
C ILE A 129 -5.68 -7.29 -6.46
N GLN A 130 -6.78 -6.56 -6.23
CA GLN A 130 -8.14 -7.09 -6.41
C GLN A 130 -8.38 -7.55 -7.84
N LEU A 131 -7.95 -6.77 -8.82
CA LEU A 131 -8.08 -7.09 -10.25
C LEU A 131 -7.36 -8.39 -10.61
N VAL A 132 -6.07 -8.50 -10.25
CA VAL A 132 -5.26 -9.64 -10.71
C VAL A 132 -5.66 -10.94 -10.02
N VAL A 133 -6.11 -10.88 -8.75
CA VAL A 133 -6.66 -12.06 -8.06
C VAL A 133 -7.92 -12.55 -8.77
N ALA A 134 -8.86 -11.65 -9.08
CA ALA A 134 -10.10 -12.02 -9.79
C ALA A 134 -9.83 -12.50 -11.24
N LEU A 135 -8.80 -11.97 -11.90
CA LEU A 135 -8.49 -12.25 -13.29
C LEU A 135 -7.61 -13.48 -13.51
N ASN A 136 -6.79 -13.86 -12.52
CA ASN A 136 -5.72 -14.84 -12.68
C ASN A 136 -6.17 -16.15 -13.34
N ASP A 137 -7.19 -16.79 -12.81
CA ASP A 137 -7.67 -18.08 -13.33
C ASP A 137 -8.27 -17.95 -14.73
N LEU A 138 -8.96 -16.83 -14.98
CA LEU A 138 -9.50 -16.53 -16.32
C LEU A 138 -8.37 -16.30 -17.32
N HIS A 139 -7.34 -15.56 -16.93
CA HIS A 139 -6.18 -15.30 -17.79
C HIS A 139 -5.41 -16.60 -18.09
N ARG A 140 -5.13 -17.41 -17.07
CA ARG A 140 -4.45 -18.72 -17.25
C ARG A 140 -5.19 -19.62 -18.23
N LYS A 141 -6.52 -19.63 -18.17
CA LYS A 141 -7.35 -20.51 -19.01
C LYS A 141 -7.62 -19.95 -20.39
N TYR A 142 -7.91 -18.63 -20.50
CA TYR A 142 -8.44 -18.02 -21.72
C TYR A 142 -7.53 -16.95 -22.32
N GLN A 143 -6.43 -16.58 -21.66
CA GLN A 143 -5.47 -15.58 -22.12
C GLN A 143 -6.13 -14.23 -22.43
N ALA A 144 -6.44 -13.46 -21.41
CA ALA A 144 -7.00 -12.12 -21.54
C ALA A 144 -6.16 -11.27 -22.50
N LYS A 145 -6.80 -10.68 -23.50
CA LYS A 145 -6.14 -9.84 -24.53
C LYS A 145 -6.33 -8.35 -24.28
N ARG A 146 -7.41 -7.99 -23.62
CA ARG A 146 -7.74 -6.61 -23.31
C ARG A 146 -8.53 -6.51 -22.01
N LEU A 147 -8.18 -5.53 -21.20
CA LEU A 147 -8.88 -5.14 -19.98
C LEU A 147 -9.36 -3.70 -20.13
N VAL A 148 -10.63 -3.49 -19.82
CA VAL A 148 -11.21 -2.15 -19.64
C VAL A 148 -11.69 -2.09 -18.21
N ILE A 149 -11.09 -1.21 -17.41
CA ILE A 149 -11.23 -1.19 -15.96
C ILE A 149 -11.87 0.13 -15.55
N SER A 150 -12.88 0.04 -14.70
CA SER A 150 -13.44 1.19 -14.00
C SER A 150 -13.39 0.89 -12.51
N THR A 151 -12.75 1.76 -11.73
CA THR A 151 -12.68 1.61 -10.28
C THR A 151 -13.54 2.66 -9.58
N TYR A 152 -14.16 2.27 -8.48
CA TYR A 152 -14.83 3.16 -7.53
C TYR A 152 -14.11 3.04 -6.19
N GLN A 153 -13.26 4.03 -5.88
CA GLN A 153 -12.31 3.96 -4.77
C GLN A 153 -12.74 4.86 -3.61
N SER A 154 -12.72 4.29 -2.41
CA SER A 154 -12.97 5.00 -1.15
C SER A 154 -11.99 6.17 -0.94
N VAL A 155 -12.46 7.22 -0.26
CA VAL A 155 -11.61 8.35 0.16
C VAL A 155 -10.49 7.92 1.10
N THR A 156 -10.66 6.83 1.84
CA THR A 156 -9.65 6.29 2.77
C THR A 156 -8.32 5.95 2.09
N GLY A 157 -8.35 5.60 0.78
CA GLY A 157 -7.16 5.36 -0.01
C GLY A 157 -6.26 6.60 -0.19
N THR A 158 -6.80 7.81 -0.03
CA THR A 158 -6.03 9.06 -0.01
C THR A 158 -5.50 9.39 1.40
N GLY A 159 -6.08 8.77 2.44
CA GLY A 159 -5.69 8.94 3.83
C GLY A 159 -6.62 9.86 4.63
N LYS A 160 -6.22 10.14 5.88
CA LYS A 160 -7.05 10.87 6.86
C LYS A 160 -7.57 12.21 6.34
N LYS A 161 -6.74 12.98 5.63
CA LYS A 161 -7.11 14.29 5.08
C LYS A 161 -8.36 14.23 4.19
N ALA A 162 -8.49 13.18 3.37
CA ALA A 162 -9.65 13.01 2.50
C ALA A 162 -10.90 12.53 3.25
N VAL A 163 -10.70 11.75 4.30
CA VAL A 163 -11.79 11.38 5.23
C VAL A 163 -12.31 12.61 5.93
N ASP A 164 -11.42 13.46 6.47
CA ASP A 164 -11.80 14.70 7.15
C ASP A 164 -12.57 15.63 6.19
N GLN A 165 -12.09 15.81 4.94
CA GLN A 165 -12.80 16.57 3.91
C GLN A 165 -14.23 16.06 3.70
N LEU A 166 -14.39 14.73 3.47
CA LEU A 166 -15.72 14.15 3.27
C LEU A 166 -16.65 14.40 4.47
N MET A 167 -16.13 14.27 5.69
CA MET A 167 -16.94 14.47 6.90
C MET A 167 -17.32 15.93 7.10
N GLU A 168 -16.42 16.89 6.84
CA GLU A 168 -16.71 18.32 6.90
C GLU A 168 -17.79 18.70 5.85
N GLU A 169 -17.65 18.22 4.60
CA GLU A 169 -18.63 18.47 3.54
C GLU A 169 -20.01 17.88 3.86
N ARG A 170 -20.08 16.64 4.40
CA ARG A 170 -21.33 16.03 4.86
C ARG A 170 -22.01 16.79 5.99
N ALA A 171 -21.24 17.45 6.82
CA ALA A 171 -21.76 18.34 7.85
C ALA A 171 -22.21 19.72 7.33
N GLY A 172 -22.14 19.93 6.01
CA GLY A 172 -22.51 21.20 5.35
C GLY A 172 -21.42 22.28 5.44
N HIS A 173 -20.18 21.90 5.76
CA HIS A 173 -19.07 22.84 5.87
C HIS A 173 -18.17 22.78 4.63
N THR A 174 -17.52 23.89 4.31
CA THR A 174 -16.41 23.89 3.38
C THR A 174 -15.20 23.24 4.05
N ALA A 175 -14.55 22.28 3.36
CA ALA A 175 -13.38 21.61 3.90
C ALA A 175 -12.26 22.59 4.24
N SER A 176 -11.78 22.52 5.47
CA SER A 176 -10.75 23.44 6.00
C SER A 176 -9.37 23.16 5.38
N ASN A 177 -9.09 21.91 5.05
CA ASN A 177 -7.84 21.44 4.43
C ASN A 177 -8.14 20.38 3.36
N PRO A 178 -8.66 20.77 2.18
CA PRO A 178 -9.13 19.82 1.19
C PRO A 178 -8.01 18.97 0.60
N ALA A 179 -8.26 17.65 0.50
CA ALA A 179 -7.38 16.71 -0.17
C ALA A 179 -7.60 16.68 -1.68
N TYR A 180 -8.80 17.03 -2.12
CA TYR A 180 -9.22 17.06 -3.52
C TYR A 180 -9.46 18.50 -3.99
N ALA A 181 -9.28 18.72 -5.30
CA ALA A 181 -9.55 20.03 -5.92
C ALA A 181 -11.05 20.39 -5.98
N HIS A 182 -11.92 19.40 -5.83
CA HIS A 182 -13.37 19.54 -5.90
C HIS A 182 -14.03 18.86 -4.70
N PRO A 183 -15.24 19.29 -4.30
CA PRO A 183 -16.02 18.59 -3.28
C PRO A 183 -16.23 17.14 -3.67
N ILE A 184 -16.16 16.26 -2.68
CA ILE A 184 -16.33 14.81 -2.86
C ILE A 184 -17.70 14.32 -2.38
N ASP A 185 -18.31 14.97 -1.38
CA ASP A 185 -19.63 14.55 -0.91
C ASP A 185 -20.67 14.73 -2.02
N LEU A 186 -21.53 13.72 -2.20
CA LEU A 186 -22.51 13.61 -3.29
C LEU A 186 -21.92 13.75 -4.70
N ASN A 187 -20.63 13.46 -4.88
CA ASN A 187 -19.91 13.63 -6.13
C ASN A 187 -19.01 12.42 -6.43
N VAL A 188 -18.52 12.35 -7.67
CA VAL A 188 -17.51 11.38 -8.11
C VAL A 188 -16.37 12.13 -8.82
N LEU A 189 -15.12 11.78 -8.49
CA LEU A 189 -13.95 12.47 -9.03
C LEU A 189 -13.08 11.49 -9.82
N PRO A 190 -13.10 11.53 -11.17
CA PRO A 190 -12.23 10.72 -12.02
C PRO A 190 -10.81 11.32 -12.06
N HIS A 191 -10.27 11.62 -10.89
CA HIS A 191 -8.97 12.25 -10.72
C HIS A 191 -8.31 11.68 -9.45
N ILE A 192 -7.57 10.59 -9.61
CA ILE A 192 -6.80 9.98 -8.52
C ILE A 192 -5.32 10.11 -8.85
N ASP A 193 -4.55 10.79 -7.98
CA ASP A 193 -3.15 11.14 -8.20
C ASP A 193 -2.99 12.17 -9.34
N VAL A 194 -1.77 12.47 -9.76
CA VAL A 194 -1.47 13.51 -10.75
C VAL A 194 -1.64 13.03 -12.19
N PHE A 195 -2.13 13.90 -13.06
CA PHE A 195 -2.19 13.63 -14.49
C PHE A 195 -0.79 13.57 -15.12
N GLN A 196 -0.64 12.67 -16.06
CA GLN A 196 0.57 12.49 -16.84
C GLN A 196 0.41 13.10 -18.25
N PRO A 197 1.51 13.34 -18.99
CA PRO A 197 1.45 13.93 -20.32
C PRO A 197 0.58 13.18 -21.34
N ASN A 198 0.34 11.89 -21.11
CA ASN A 198 -0.52 11.04 -21.96
C ASN A 198 -2.01 11.10 -21.58
N GLY A 199 -2.40 11.99 -20.66
CA GLY A 199 -3.77 12.16 -20.22
C GLY A 199 -4.27 11.18 -19.16
N TYR A 200 -3.50 10.14 -18.84
CA TYR A 200 -3.80 9.23 -17.71
C TYR A 200 -3.36 9.85 -16.39
N THR A 201 -4.02 9.48 -15.31
CA THR A 201 -3.51 9.71 -13.96
C THR A 201 -2.44 8.67 -13.59
N LYS A 202 -1.62 9.00 -12.60
CA LYS A 202 -0.63 8.05 -12.07
C LYS A 202 -1.28 6.78 -11.54
N GLU A 203 -2.47 6.89 -10.94
CA GLU A 203 -3.22 5.74 -10.42
C GLU A 203 -3.62 4.79 -11.55
N GLU A 204 -4.12 5.32 -12.66
CA GLU A 204 -4.47 4.53 -13.85
C GLU A 204 -3.26 3.84 -14.46
N LEU A 205 -2.11 4.51 -14.50
CA LEU A 205 -0.86 3.91 -14.99
C LEU A 205 -0.34 2.79 -14.07
N LYS A 206 -0.59 2.86 -12.76
CA LYS A 206 -0.31 1.74 -11.84
C LYS A 206 -1.11 0.51 -12.26
N MET A 207 -2.42 0.66 -12.53
CA MET A 207 -3.27 -0.43 -13.01
C MET A 207 -2.71 -1.06 -14.30
N VAL A 208 -2.24 -0.23 -15.24
CA VAL A 208 -1.66 -0.71 -16.51
C VAL A 208 -0.37 -1.48 -16.29
N ASN A 209 0.58 -0.87 -15.59
CA ASN A 209 1.96 -1.38 -15.52
C ASN A 209 2.11 -2.53 -14.52
N GLU A 210 1.49 -2.40 -13.35
CA GLU A 210 1.56 -3.41 -12.31
C GLU A 210 0.84 -4.69 -12.73
N THR A 211 -0.33 -4.60 -13.40
CA THR A 211 -1.03 -5.78 -13.94
C THR A 211 -0.13 -6.60 -14.85
N LYS A 212 0.54 -5.96 -15.79
CA LYS A 212 1.47 -6.65 -16.71
C LYS A 212 2.61 -7.32 -15.97
N LYS A 213 3.24 -6.60 -15.03
CA LYS A 213 4.37 -7.13 -14.25
C LYS A 213 3.96 -8.32 -13.39
N ILE A 214 2.80 -8.27 -12.72
CA ILE A 214 2.32 -9.34 -11.85
C ILE A 214 1.89 -10.56 -12.67
N MET A 215 1.16 -10.33 -13.77
CA MET A 215 0.65 -11.40 -14.65
C MET A 215 1.74 -12.00 -15.54
N GLY A 216 2.92 -11.35 -15.66
CA GLY A 216 4.01 -11.78 -16.52
C GLY A 216 3.66 -11.72 -18.02
N ASP A 217 2.72 -10.85 -18.42
CA ASP A 217 2.25 -10.74 -19.80
C ASP A 217 2.13 -9.28 -20.26
N ASP A 218 3.11 -8.83 -21.02
CA ASP A 218 3.13 -7.48 -21.60
C ASP A 218 2.14 -7.30 -22.77
N SER A 219 1.61 -8.39 -23.32
CA SER A 219 0.69 -8.37 -24.46
C SER A 219 -0.72 -7.92 -24.09
N ILE A 220 -1.08 -7.94 -22.81
CA ILE A 220 -2.39 -7.49 -22.32
C ILE A 220 -2.53 -6.00 -22.53
N ARG A 221 -3.55 -5.59 -23.28
CA ARG A 221 -3.92 -4.19 -23.45
C ARG A 221 -4.79 -3.76 -22.26
N VAL A 222 -4.36 -2.75 -21.52
CA VAL A 222 -5.09 -2.27 -20.34
C VAL A 222 -5.47 -0.81 -20.52
N THR A 223 -6.73 -0.50 -20.27
CA THR A 223 -7.27 0.86 -20.16
C THR A 223 -7.98 0.96 -18.82
N ALA A 224 -7.63 1.94 -18.00
CA ALA A 224 -8.21 2.14 -16.68
C ALA A 224 -8.79 3.55 -16.55
N THR A 225 -9.89 3.65 -15.83
CA THR A 225 -10.47 4.90 -15.33
C THR A 225 -10.68 4.75 -13.83
N CYS A 226 -9.98 5.57 -13.05
CA CYS A 226 -9.98 5.47 -11.59
C CYS A 226 -10.77 6.63 -11.00
N VAL A 227 -11.85 6.32 -10.28
CA VAL A 227 -12.80 7.29 -9.75
C VAL A 227 -12.84 7.26 -8.22
N ARG A 228 -12.71 8.41 -7.60
CA ARG A 228 -12.94 8.60 -6.17
C ARG A 228 -14.43 8.77 -5.91
N VAL A 229 -14.95 8.03 -4.94
CA VAL A 229 -16.37 8.08 -4.53
C VAL A 229 -16.52 8.41 -3.04
N PRO A 230 -17.66 9.00 -2.59
CA PRO A 230 -17.85 9.50 -1.24
C PRO A 230 -18.19 8.39 -0.23
N VAL A 231 -17.35 7.38 -0.17
CA VAL A 231 -17.45 6.25 0.78
C VAL A 231 -16.15 6.06 1.56
N MET A 232 -16.28 5.39 2.71
CA MET A 232 -15.17 5.05 3.60
C MET A 232 -15.06 3.54 3.77
#